data_43157fe89c13f495a1d18efdbe6de302
#
_entry.id   43157fe89c13f495a1d18efdbe6de302
#
_cell.length_a   1.000
_cell.length_b   1.000
_cell.length_c   1.000
_cell.angle_alpha   90.00
_cell.angle_beta   90.00
_cell.angle_gamma   90.00
#
_symmetry.space_group_name_H-M   'P 1'
#
loop_
_entity.id
_entity.type
_entity.pdbx_description
1 polymer ?
#
loop_
_entity_poly.entity_id
_entity_poly.type
_entity_poly.pdbx_seq_one_letter_code
_entity_poly.pdbx_strand_id
1 'polypeptide(L)'
;MKGRWTIAALALAACLGAGAAAAQDAPVPATPEAGRRAYVSYCVRCHGLNLAVGSSAFFDLRTFPKDDKARFVESVTNGKRAMPAWKGIVKPEEIEAIWAYIGSVNGW
;
A
#
# COMPACT_ATOMS: atom_id res chain seq x y z
N MET A 1 -1.95 -17.61 74.83
CA MET A 1 -1.60 -17.97 73.47
C MET A 1 -2.04 -16.85 72.55
N LYS A 2 -1.12 -16.17 71.97
CA LYS A 2 -1.43 -15.05 71.08
C LYS A 2 -1.09 -15.53 69.65
N GLY A 3 -2.15 -15.89 68.90
CA GLY A 3 -1.99 -16.21 67.49
C GLY A 3 -1.75 -14.95 66.66
N ARG A 4 -0.61 -14.86 66.05
CA ARG A 4 -0.31 -13.79 65.09
C ARG A 4 -0.85 -14.24 63.73
N TRP A 5 -1.91 -13.61 63.32
CA TRP A 5 -2.42 -13.79 61.95
C TRP A 5 -1.63 -12.86 61.03
N THR A 6 -0.76 -13.43 60.23
CA THR A 6 -0.12 -12.71 59.16
C THR A 6 -1.03 -12.68 57.96
N ILE A 7 -1.55 -11.52 57.66
CA ILE A 7 -2.33 -11.27 56.44
C ILE A 7 -1.33 -11.20 55.28
N ALA A 8 -1.32 -12.26 54.47
CA ALA A 8 -0.57 -12.23 53.20
C ALA A 8 -1.33 -11.33 52.21
N ALA A 9 -0.76 -10.18 51.90
CA ALA A 9 -1.27 -9.32 50.87
C ALA A 9 -0.93 -9.96 49.50
N LEU A 10 -1.97 -10.44 48.82
CA LEU A 10 -1.90 -10.84 47.42
C LEU A 10 -1.77 -9.55 46.58
N ALA A 11 -0.58 -9.29 46.08
CA ALA A 11 -0.38 -8.30 45.08
C ALA A 11 -0.91 -8.82 43.74
N LEU A 12 -2.07 -8.30 43.30
CA LEU A 12 -2.56 -8.49 41.94
C LEU A 12 -1.65 -7.71 41.03
N ALA A 13 -0.76 -8.40 40.31
CA ALA A 13 -0.05 -7.83 39.18
C ALA A 13 -1.06 -7.65 38.03
N ALA A 14 -1.51 -6.41 37.82
CA ALA A 14 -2.25 -6.03 36.64
C ALA A 14 -1.29 -6.10 35.45
N CYS A 15 -1.36 -7.16 34.66
CA CYS A 15 -0.77 -7.20 33.33
C CYS A 15 -1.52 -6.19 32.45
N LEU A 16 -1.00 -4.97 32.39
CA LEU A 16 -1.34 -4.04 31.34
C LEU A 16 -0.83 -4.65 30.03
N GLY A 17 -1.73 -5.35 29.34
CA GLY A 17 -1.51 -5.74 27.96
C GLY A 17 -1.29 -4.47 27.16
N ALA A 18 -0.04 -4.22 26.75
CA ALA A 18 0.25 -3.22 25.76
C ALA A 18 -0.48 -3.67 24.49
N GLY A 19 -1.61 -3.02 24.20
CA GLY A 19 -2.32 -3.21 22.96
C GLY A 19 -1.34 -2.91 21.83
N ALA A 20 -1.09 -3.92 20.98
CA ALA A 20 -0.29 -3.71 19.79
C ALA A 20 -0.92 -2.56 18.99
N ALA A 21 -0.19 -1.45 18.85
CA ALA A 21 -0.60 -0.37 17.95
C ALA A 21 -0.82 -1.01 16.57
N ALA A 22 -2.02 -0.83 16.02
CA ALA A 22 -2.37 -1.43 14.74
C ALA A 22 -1.37 -0.97 13.67
N ALA A 23 -0.86 -1.93 12.90
CA ALA A 23 0.08 -1.68 11.80
C ALA A 23 -0.54 -0.91 10.60
N GLN A 24 -1.68 -0.23 10.81
CA GLN A 24 -2.45 0.50 9.80
C GLN A 24 -1.72 1.73 9.25
N ASP A 25 -0.74 2.28 9.99
CA ASP A 25 0.03 3.46 9.63
C ASP A 25 1.47 3.13 9.20
N ALA A 26 1.77 1.85 8.97
CA ALA A 26 3.07 1.47 8.46
C ALA A 26 3.28 2.05 7.06
N PRO A 27 4.44 2.70 6.77
CA PRO A 27 4.72 3.22 5.44
C PRO A 27 4.67 2.11 4.40
N VAL A 28 4.07 2.38 3.24
CA VAL A 28 4.09 1.46 2.11
C VAL A 28 5.46 1.52 1.47
N PRO A 29 6.23 0.42 1.43
CA PRO A 29 7.54 0.45 0.79
C PRO A 29 7.39 0.59 -0.73
N ALA A 30 8.31 1.32 -1.36
CA ALA A 30 8.36 1.46 -2.82
C ALA A 30 8.99 0.23 -3.47
N THR A 31 8.38 -0.93 -3.26
CA THR A 31 8.83 -2.22 -3.80
C THR A 31 7.88 -2.73 -4.88
N PRO A 32 8.34 -3.55 -5.84
CA PRO A 32 7.46 -4.17 -6.83
C PRO A 32 6.33 -4.99 -6.20
N GLU A 33 6.56 -5.67 -5.10
CA GLU A 33 5.56 -6.49 -4.41
C GLU A 33 4.45 -5.63 -3.81
N ALA A 34 4.79 -4.53 -3.15
CA ALA A 34 3.83 -3.57 -2.63
C ALA A 34 3.08 -2.90 -3.78
N GLY A 35 3.78 -2.54 -4.84
CA GLY A 35 3.21 -1.95 -6.05
C GLY A 35 2.24 -2.89 -6.75
N ARG A 36 2.56 -4.18 -6.83
CA ARG A 36 1.65 -5.17 -7.41
C ARG A 36 0.34 -5.26 -6.63
N ARG A 37 0.40 -5.26 -5.30
CA ARG A 37 -0.82 -5.29 -4.48
C ARG A 37 -1.70 -4.06 -4.73
N ALA A 38 -1.12 -2.87 -4.72
CA ALA A 38 -1.84 -1.64 -5.01
C ALA A 38 -2.39 -1.63 -6.45
N TYR A 39 -1.58 -2.03 -7.42
CA TYR A 39 -1.98 -2.14 -8.82
C TYR A 39 -3.20 -3.05 -9.01
N VAL A 40 -3.19 -4.22 -8.38
CA VAL A 40 -4.32 -5.16 -8.44
C VAL A 40 -5.57 -4.57 -7.80
N SER A 41 -5.43 -3.77 -6.76
CA SER A 41 -6.57 -3.14 -6.09
C SER A 41 -7.22 -2.03 -6.91
N TYR A 42 -6.43 -1.24 -7.65
CA TYR A 42 -6.92 0.02 -8.24
C TYR A 42 -6.84 0.08 -9.77
N CYS A 43 -5.89 -0.61 -10.38
CA CYS A 43 -5.51 -0.38 -11.77
C CYS A 43 -5.89 -1.52 -12.73
N VAL A 44 -5.93 -2.75 -12.23
CA VAL A 44 -6.06 -3.97 -13.05
C VAL A 44 -7.33 -3.99 -13.89
N ARG A 45 -8.41 -3.41 -13.39
CA ARG A 45 -9.71 -3.41 -14.08
C ARG A 45 -9.63 -2.80 -15.48
N CYS A 46 -8.82 -1.76 -15.63
CA CYS A 46 -8.63 -1.05 -16.89
C CYS A 46 -7.33 -1.44 -17.60
N HIS A 47 -6.24 -1.57 -16.85
CA HIS A 47 -4.90 -1.79 -17.41
C HIS A 47 -4.51 -3.26 -17.55
N GLY A 48 -5.31 -4.17 -17.00
CA GLY A 48 -5.10 -5.61 -17.15
C GLY A 48 -4.09 -6.20 -16.19
N LEU A 49 -4.18 -7.51 -16.00
CA LEU A 49 -3.26 -8.26 -15.15
C LEU A 49 -1.86 -8.25 -15.78
N ASN A 50 -0.84 -8.03 -14.97
CA ASN A 50 0.55 -7.92 -15.42
C ASN A 50 0.75 -6.86 -16.52
N LEU A 51 0.03 -5.75 -16.46
CA LEU A 51 0.02 -4.67 -17.45
C LEU A 51 -0.50 -5.08 -18.84
N ALA A 52 -1.00 -6.29 -18.99
CA ALA A 52 -1.51 -6.80 -20.26
C ALA A 52 -2.91 -6.26 -20.51
N VAL A 53 -3.00 -5.09 -21.12
CA VAL A 53 -4.26 -4.42 -21.43
C VAL A 53 -5.09 -5.26 -22.44
N GLY A 54 -6.38 -5.42 -22.13
CA GLY A 54 -7.29 -6.23 -22.96
C GLY A 54 -7.94 -5.45 -24.12
N SER A 55 -7.69 -4.16 -24.25
CA SER A 55 -8.37 -3.29 -25.22
C SER A 55 -7.49 -2.07 -25.55
N SER A 56 -7.58 -1.59 -26.78
CA SER A 56 -6.94 -0.34 -27.21
C SER A 56 -7.60 0.91 -26.62
N ALA A 57 -8.71 0.77 -25.91
CA ALA A 57 -9.36 1.89 -25.19
C ALA A 57 -8.55 2.39 -23.98
N PHE A 58 -7.63 1.58 -23.47
CA PHE A 58 -6.79 1.92 -22.32
C PHE A 58 -5.33 1.98 -22.72
N PHE A 59 -4.57 2.84 -22.04
CA PHE A 59 -3.15 2.96 -22.28
C PHE A 59 -2.41 1.67 -21.86
N ASP A 60 -1.56 1.17 -22.74
CA ASP A 60 -0.71 0.01 -22.47
C ASP A 60 0.50 0.43 -21.64
N LEU A 61 0.47 0.13 -20.34
CA LEU A 61 1.55 0.49 -19.41
C LEU A 61 2.87 -0.22 -19.71
N ARG A 62 2.87 -1.26 -20.54
CA ARG A 62 4.12 -1.91 -21.00
C ARG A 62 4.93 -1.01 -21.91
N THR A 63 4.30 0.00 -22.49
CA THR A 63 4.96 0.98 -23.39
C THR A 63 5.30 2.29 -22.68
N PHE A 64 5.08 2.39 -21.36
CA PHE A 64 5.34 3.63 -20.63
C PHE A 64 6.85 3.91 -20.57
N PRO A 65 7.30 5.14 -20.89
CA PRO A 65 8.71 5.49 -20.85
C PRO A 65 9.26 5.48 -19.42
N LYS A 66 10.37 4.78 -19.20
CA LYS A 66 11.02 4.67 -17.87
C LYS A 66 11.51 5.99 -17.29
N ASP A 67 11.79 6.96 -18.13
CA ASP A 67 12.34 8.28 -17.75
C ASP A 67 11.26 9.35 -17.54
N ASP A 68 9.99 8.96 -17.62
CA ASP A 68 8.88 9.90 -17.47
C ASP A 68 7.98 9.60 -16.26
N LYS A 69 8.61 9.33 -15.13
CA LYS A 69 7.93 9.08 -13.85
C LYS A 69 7.02 10.23 -13.45
N ALA A 70 7.44 11.47 -13.69
CA ALA A 70 6.66 12.65 -13.35
C ALA A 70 5.29 12.64 -14.04
N ARG A 71 5.24 12.27 -15.32
CA ARG A 71 3.98 12.16 -16.05
C ARG A 71 3.10 11.03 -15.50
N PHE A 72 3.71 9.91 -15.11
CA PHE A 72 2.98 8.81 -14.47
C PHE A 72 2.30 9.28 -13.17
N VAL A 73 3.06 9.87 -12.27
CA VAL A 73 2.56 10.37 -10.98
C VAL A 73 1.47 11.41 -11.19
N GLU A 74 1.68 12.36 -12.10
CA GLU A 74 0.70 13.41 -12.43
C GLU A 74 -0.61 12.81 -12.96
N SER A 75 -0.52 11.88 -13.90
CA SER A 75 -1.69 11.25 -14.52
C SER A 75 -2.50 10.43 -13.54
N VAL A 76 -1.84 9.69 -12.65
CA VAL A 76 -2.53 8.90 -11.62
C VAL A 76 -3.16 9.82 -10.57
N THR A 77 -2.44 10.83 -10.13
CA THR A 77 -2.91 11.75 -9.09
C THR A 77 -4.11 12.55 -9.54
N ASN A 78 -4.03 13.16 -10.71
CA ASN A 78 -5.02 14.13 -11.18
C ASN A 78 -5.98 13.60 -12.25
N GLY A 79 -5.75 12.37 -12.70
CA GLY A 79 -6.51 11.77 -13.79
C GLY A 79 -6.05 12.24 -15.16
N LYS A 80 -6.45 11.51 -16.18
CA LYS A 80 -6.21 11.86 -17.57
C LYS A 80 -7.25 11.21 -18.46
N ARG A 81 -7.98 12.02 -19.25
CA ARG A 81 -9.05 11.53 -20.12
C ARG A 81 -10.06 10.69 -19.32
N ALA A 82 -10.30 9.44 -19.70
CA ALA A 82 -11.23 8.54 -19.02
C ALA A 82 -10.69 7.98 -17.69
N MET A 83 -9.39 8.08 -17.44
CA MET A 83 -8.81 7.65 -16.17
C MET A 83 -9.15 8.67 -15.08
N PRO A 84 -9.83 8.25 -14.00
CA PRO A 84 -10.18 9.17 -12.91
C PRO A 84 -8.95 9.61 -12.13
N ALA A 85 -9.07 10.73 -11.41
CA ALA A 85 -8.08 11.15 -10.43
C ALA A 85 -8.09 10.23 -9.21
N TRP A 86 -6.93 9.73 -8.84
CA TRP A 86 -6.79 8.83 -7.69
C TRP A 86 -6.33 9.53 -6.42
N LYS A 87 -6.12 10.85 -6.48
CA LYS A 87 -5.76 11.66 -5.31
C LYS A 87 -6.76 11.44 -4.17
N GLY A 88 -6.22 11.16 -2.98
CA GLY A 88 -7.05 10.90 -1.80
C GLY A 88 -7.60 9.47 -1.71
N ILE A 89 -7.46 8.65 -2.74
CA ILE A 89 -7.86 7.24 -2.77
C ILE A 89 -6.63 6.35 -2.72
N VAL A 90 -5.68 6.56 -3.64
CA VAL A 90 -4.39 5.88 -3.65
C VAL A 90 -3.37 6.78 -3.00
N LYS A 91 -2.69 6.27 -1.98
CA LYS A 91 -1.67 7.05 -1.26
C LYS A 91 -0.47 7.34 -2.16
N PRO A 92 0.25 8.47 -1.96
CA PRO A 92 1.47 8.75 -2.73
C PRO A 92 2.50 7.63 -2.69
N GLU A 93 2.66 6.96 -1.54
CA GLU A 93 3.57 5.83 -1.38
C GLU A 93 3.14 4.62 -2.20
N GLU A 94 1.84 4.41 -2.35
CA GLU A 94 1.31 3.35 -3.22
C GLU A 94 1.56 3.66 -4.69
N ILE A 95 1.45 4.92 -5.10
CA ILE A 95 1.78 5.35 -6.47
C ILE A 95 3.26 5.09 -6.77
N GLU A 96 4.14 5.41 -5.82
CA GLU A 96 5.57 5.11 -5.94
C GLU A 96 5.83 3.59 -6.06
N ALA A 97 5.15 2.80 -5.25
CA ALA A 97 5.25 1.34 -5.32
C ALA A 97 4.72 0.79 -6.65
N ILE A 98 3.61 1.31 -7.16
CA ILE A 98 3.07 0.93 -8.47
C ILE A 98 4.09 1.24 -9.58
N TRP A 99 4.77 2.37 -9.51
CA TRP A 99 5.85 2.68 -10.46
C TRP A 99 6.97 1.64 -10.42
N ALA A 100 7.39 1.23 -9.22
CA ALA A 100 8.38 0.16 -9.07
C ALA A 100 7.89 -1.18 -9.65
N TYR A 101 6.61 -1.48 -9.49
CA TYR A 101 6.00 -2.68 -10.07
C TYR A 101 6.00 -2.62 -11.60
N ILE A 102 5.62 -1.49 -12.19
CA ILE A 102 5.64 -1.29 -13.65
C ILE A 102 7.06 -1.51 -14.18
N GLY A 103 8.05 -0.96 -13.52
CA GLY A 103 9.45 -1.16 -13.86
C GLY A 103 9.88 -2.63 -13.81
N SER A 104 9.43 -3.35 -12.80
CA SER A 104 9.76 -4.78 -12.66
C SER A 104 9.16 -5.64 -13.77
N VAL A 105 7.95 -5.32 -14.22
CA VAL A 105 7.30 -6.04 -15.34
C VAL A 105 7.97 -5.67 -16.66
N ASN A 106 8.32 -4.41 -16.85
CA ASN A 106 8.93 -3.90 -18.09
C ASN A 106 10.44 -4.12 -18.17
N GLY A 107 11.09 -4.55 -17.09
CA GLY A 107 12.51 -4.86 -17.07
C GLY A 107 13.42 -3.64 -16.92
N TRP A 108 12.97 -2.59 -16.24
CA TRP A 108 13.77 -1.38 -15.95
C TRP A 108 13.63 -0.90 -14.51
#